data_5831125cf72f920acac09314966da411
#
_entry.id   5831125cf72f920acac09314966da411
#
_cell.length_a   1.000
_cell.length_b   1.000
_cell.length_c   1.000
_cell.angle_alpha   90.00
_cell.angle_beta   90.00
_cell.angle_gamma   90.00
#
_symmetry.space_group_name_H-M   'P 1'
#
loop_
_entity.id
_entity.type
_entity.pdbx_description
1 polymer ?
#
loop_
_entity_poly.entity_id
_entity_poly.type
_entity_poly.pdbx_seq_one_letter_code
_entity_poly.pdbx_strand_id
1 'polypeptide(L)'
;MSLKSGIYKHRRTVRRVVAGVVVLCCLWAVYIRYVSPTRVALVNFPAYQASSIALANESRWVRVDVLTVEEAAKIGRYDVALFFGPGLRLNGDQAADIEAAGAKGTAVYTLIFPSGVIANHHVDSLQQELIGDYYGNGNKTNYKNLLGFCRTALDRRKWFAPAVDRPVHLPSDYYWHLGEENFFTDLNGYKSYCREHGFYKEGAPSVALVSGMTSPLSGNRANVDTLIRRLERAGMNVYPIHAARKRLEMLKE
;
A
#
# COMPACT_ATOMS: atom_id res chain seq x y z
N MET A 1 1.38 56.92 42.55
CA MET A 1 0.59 55.68 42.75
C MET A 1 0.40 54.87 41.45
N SER A 2 1.28 54.94 40.45
CA SER A 2 1.02 54.38 39.09
C SER A 2 1.93 53.24 38.64
N LEU A 3 3.13 53.07 39.21
CA LEU A 3 4.07 52.06 38.70
C LEU A 3 3.71 50.60 39.07
N LYS A 4 3.12 50.35 40.26
CA LYS A 4 2.77 48.99 40.71
C LYS A 4 1.61 48.36 39.90
N SER A 5 0.66 49.17 39.40
CA SER A 5 -0.48 48.67 38.60
C SER A 5 -0.06 48.20 37.20
N GLY A 6 0.93 48.88 36.60
CA GLY A 6 1.50 48.49 35.28
C GLY A 6 2.22 47.14 35.31
N ILE A 7 3.02 46.90 36.36
CA ILE A 7 3.76 45.65 36.54
C ILE A 7 2.82 44.46 36.76
N TYR A 8 1.75 44.63 37.52
CA TYR A 8 0.75 43.56 37.72
C TYR A 8 -0.05 43.24 36.44
N LYS A 9 -0.41 44.26 35.67
CA LYS A 9 -1.12 44.08 34.40
C LYS A 9 -0.23 43.35 33.39
N HIS A 10 1.04 43.70 33.30
CA HIS A 10 2.03 43.07 32.44
C HIS A 10 2.26 41.58 32.82
N ARG A 11 2.41 41.28 34.11
CA ARG A 11 2.54 39.90 34.60
C ARG A 11 1.32 39.02 34.27
N ARG A 12 0.10 39.56 34.37
CA ARG A 12 -1.13 38.85 34.00
C ARG A 12 -1.18 38.57 32.49
N THR A 13 -0.78 39.53 31.67
CA THR A 13 -0.71 39.36 30.21
C THR A 13 0.33 38.30 29.84
N VAL A 14 1.53 38.35 30.40
CA VAL A 14 2.59 37.36 30.17
C VAL A 14 2.11 35.96 30.58
N ARG A 15 1.48 35.80 31.75
CA ARG A 15 0.92 34.49 32.17
C ARG A 15 -0.14 33.96 31.20
N ARG A 16 -1.02 34.80 30.66
CA ARG A 16 -2.03 34.39 29.67
C ARG A 16 -1.38 33.98 28.35
N VAL A 17 -0.37 34.70 27.89
CA VAL A 17 0.38 34.33 26.67
C VAL A 17 1.11 33.01 26.88
N VAL A 18 1.82 32.84 28.00
CA VAL A 18 2.50 31.58 28.31
C VAL A 18 1.50 30.41 28.41
N ALA A 19 0.38 30.60 29.10
CA ALA A 19 -0.67 29.56 29.16
C ALA A 19 -1.22 29.20 27.75
N GLY A 20 -1.46 30.21 26.90
CA GLY A 20 -1.88 30.00 25.51
C GLY A 20 -0.86 29.20 24.69
N VAL A 21 0.43 29.54 24.83
CA VAL A 21 1.51 28.77 24.14
C VAL A 21 1.56 27.33 24.64
N VAL A 22 1.47 27.12 25.97
CA VAL A 22 1.46 25.76 26.53
C VAL A 22 0.27 24.94 25.98
N VAL A 23 -0.93 25.51 25.95
CA VAL A 23 -2.12 24.86 25.39
C VAL A 23 -1.91 24.51 23.92
N LEU A 24 -1.37 25.43 23.11
CA LEU A 24 -1.06 25.17 21.69
C LEU A 24 -0.02 24.06 21.54
N CYS A 25 1.02 24.03 22.36
CA CYS A 25 2.01 22.94 22.35
C CYS A 25 1.38 21.59 22.73
N CYS A 26 0.51 21.57 23.74
CA CYS A 26 -0.22 20.35 24.11
C CYS A 26 -1.15 19.86 22.98
N LEU A 27 -1.91 20.76 22.36
CA LEU A 27 -2.77 20.44 21.22
C LEU A 27 -1.95 19.94 20.03
N TRP A 28 -0.81 20.55 19.76
CA TRP A 28 0.12 20.11 18.72
C TRP A 28 0.70 18.73 19.01
N ALA A 29 1.08 18.45 20.25
CA ALA A 29 1.56 17.14 20.67
C ALA A 29 0.47 16.06 20.51
N VAL A 30 -0.78 16.37 20.89
CA VAL A 30 -1.94 15.50 20.70
C VAL A 30 -2.19 15.26 19.21
N TYR A 31 -2.14 16.31 18.39
CA TYR A 31 -2.30 16.19 16.95
C TYR A 31 -1.24 15.27 16.34
N ILE A 32 0.05 15.50 16.62
CA ILE A 32 1.13 14.65 16.10
C ILE A 32 0.95 13.21 16.58
N ARG A 33 0.60 13.00 17.84
CA ARG A 33 0.54 11.67 18.47
C ARG A 33 -0.66 10.83 18.00
N TYR A 34 -1.82 11.45 17.72
CA TYR A 34 -3.06 10.73 17.51
C TYR A 34 -3.77 11.03 16.20
N VAL A 35 -3.52 12.17 15.58
CA VAL A 35 -4.27 12.66 14.42
C VAL A 35 -3.46 12.68 13.15
N SER A 36 -2.17 13.03 13.21
CA SER A 36 -1.34 13.15 12.00
C SER A 36 -1.34 11.86 11.16
N PRO A 37 -1.22 11.95 9.84
CA PRO A 37 -1.18 10.76 8.98
C PRO A 37 -0.01 9.85 9.33
N THR A 38 -0.26 8.54 9.30
CA THR A 38 0.78 7.51 9.39
C THR A 38 1.66 7.58 8.15
N ARG A 39 2.96 7.70 8.35
CA ARG A 39 3.95 7.75 7.28
C ARG A 39 4.49 6.35 7.02
N VAL A 40 4.23 5.83 5.83
CA VAL A 40 4.69 4.50 5.39
C VAL A 40 5.77 4.69 4.34
N ALA A 41 6.95 4.12 4.59
CA ALA A 41 8.02 4.03 3.61
C ALA A 41 7.96 2.66 2.91
N LEU A 42 7.97 2.67 1.58
CA LEU A 42 8.20 1.48 0.75
C LEU A 42 9.64 1.52 0.25
N VAL A 43 10.48 0.60 0.72
CA VAL A 43 11.93 0.61 0.47
C VAL A 43 12.33 -0.54 -0.44
N ASN A 44 13.13 -0.27 -1.48
CA ASN A 44 13.59 -1.25 -2.46
C ASN A 44 12.47 -1.92 -3.28
N PHE A 45 11.28 -1.34 -3.33
CA PHE A 45 10.19 -1.90 -4.13
C PHE A 45 10.41 -1.64 -5.64
N PRO A 46 10.11 -2.62 -6.51
CA PRO A 46 9.99 -2.36 -7.94
C PRO A 46 8.97 -1.25 -8.21
N ALA A 47 9.28 -0.35 -9.14
CA ALA A 47 8.46 0.85 -9.38
C ALA A 47 6.98 0.55 -9.65
N TYR A 48 6.68 -0.53 -10.38
CA TYR A 48 5.31 -0.94 -10.68
C TYR A 48 4.53 -1.37 -9.43
N GLN A 49 5.16 -2.07 -8.49
CA GLN A 49 4.54 -2.50 -7.24
C GLN A 49 4.35 -1.32 -6.28
N ALA A 50 5.40 -0.50 -6.12
CA ALA A 50 5.31 0.72 -5.33
C ALA A 50 4.16 1.63 -5.82
N SER A 51 4.05 1.80 -7.14
CA SER A 51 2.96 2.57 -7.76
C SER A 51 1.58 1.96 -7.49
N SER A 52 1.45 0.63 -7.60
CA SER A 52 0.18 -0.06 -7.32
C SER A 52 -0.27 0.13 -5.87
N ILE A 53 0.66 -0.01 -4.91
CA ILE A 53 0.38 0.20 -3.49
C ILE A 53 0.02 1.68 -3.23
N ALA A 54 0.77 2.61 -3.80
CA ALA A 54 0.52 4.04 -3.62
C ALA A 54 -0.83 4.48 -4.22
N LEU A 55 -1.20 3.97 -5.41
CA LEU A 55 -2.49 4.25 -6.06
C LEU A 55 -3.69 3.64 -5.31
N ALA A 56 -3.49 2.56 -4.55
CA ALA A 56 -4.53 1.97 -3.71
C ALA A 56 -4.81 2.79 -2.45
N ASN A 57 -4.00 3.80 -2.14
CA ASN A 57 -4.20 4.65 -0.97
C ASN A 57 -5.37 5.63 -1.17
N GLU A 58 -6.52 5.29 -0.62
CA GLU A 58 -7.70 6.16 -0.58
C GLU A 58 -7.84 6.94 0.75
N SER A 59 -6.93 6.70 1.69
CA SER A 59 -7.01 7.25 3.04
C SER A 59 -6.15 8.50 3.21
N ARG A 60 -6.76 9.64 3.55
CA ARG A 60 -6.03 10.84 3.98
C ARG A 60 -5.21 10.65 5.26
N TRP A 61 -5.42 9.55 5.98
CA TRP A 61 -4.76 9.24 7.25
C TRP A 61 -3.50 8.39 7.08
N VAL A 62 -3.16 8.02 5.84
CA VAL A 62 -1.93 7.31 5.51
C VAL A 62 -1.22 8.08 4.39
N ARG A 63 0.07 8.27 4.55
CA ARG A 63 0.95 8.83 3.54
C ARG A 63 2.00 7.80 3.15
N VAL A 64 2.14 7.54 1.88
CA VAL A 64 3.09 6.57 1.31
C VAL A 64 4.19 7.33 0.59
N ASP A 65 5.43 7.05 0.96
CA ASP A 65 6.62 7.54 0.26
C ASP A 65 7.44 6.33 -0.21
N VAL A 66 8.01 6.40 -1.39
CA VAL A 66 8.90 5.37 -1.95
C VAL A 66 10.33 5.81 -1.75
N LEU A 67 11.15 4.96 -1.14
CA LEU A 67 12.55 5.24 -0.84
C LEU A 67 13.46 4.23 -1.54
N THR A 68 14.64 4.70 -1.93
CA THR A 68 15.74 3.82 -2.29
C THR A 68 16.48 3.35 -1.04
N VAL A 69 17.37 2.36 -1.20
CA VAL A 69 18.20 1.86 -0.11
C VAL A 69 19.19 2.92 0.40
N GLU A 70 19.64 3.81 -0.50
CA GLU A 70 20.55 4.91 -0.16
C GLU A 70 19.89 5.96 0.77
N GLU A 71 18.58 5.93 0.85
CA GLU A 71 17.80 6.83 1.71
C GLU A 71 17.50 6.23 3.10
N ALA A 72 18.18 5.14 3.49
CA ALA A 72 17.98 4.45 4.77
C ALA A 72 18.03 5.38 6.00
N ALA A 73 18.90 6.38 5.99
CA ALA A 73 18.98 7.39 7.05
C ALA A 73 17.68 8.19 7.28
N LYS A 74 16.75 8.18 6.31
CA LYS A 74 15.45 8.85 6.44
C LYS A 74 14.39 7.99 7.14
N ILE A 75 14.62 6.68 7.31
CA ILE A 75 13.62 5.72 7.80
C ILE A 75 13.10 6.10 9.18
N GLY A 76 13.93 6.63 10.05
CA GLY A 76 13.50 7.12 11.36
C GLY A 76 12.49 8.29 11.35
N ARG A 77 12.12 8.80 10.16
CA ARG A 77 11.05 9.80 10.00
C ARG A 77 9.69 9.16 9.69
N TYR A 78 9.64 7.84 9.55
CA TYR A 78 8.43 7.08 9.21
C TYR A 78 7.92 6.31 10.41
N ASP A 79 6.63 6.07 10.42
CA ASP A 79 5.97 5.26 11.45
C ASP A 79 6.10 3.77 11.12
N VAL A 80 6.09 3.45 9.80
CA VAL A 80 6.22 2.08 9.27
C VAL A 80 7.17 2.09 8.08
N ALA A 81 8.07 1.13 8.02
CA ALA A 81 8.96 0.88 6.89
C ALA A 81 8.81 -0.58 6.42
N LEU A 82 8.31 -0.74 5.19
CA LEU A 82 8.20 -2.03 4.53
C LEU A 82 9.32 -2.16 3.51
N PHE A 83 10.09 -3.22 3.61
CA PHE A 83 11.20 -3.52 2.71
C PHE A 83 10.83 -4.63 1.74
N PHE A 84 11.18 -4.46 0.47
CA PHE A 84 11.14 -5.54 -0.50
C PHE A 84 12.46 -6.32 -0.45
N GLY A 85 12.42 -7.58 0.01
CA GLY A 85 13.60 -8.38 0.28
C GLY A 85 14.42 -8.79 -0.95
N PRO A 86 13.81 -9.18 -2.09
CA PRO A 86 14.59 -9.59 -3.26
C PRO A 86 15.52 -8.50 -3.76
N GLY A 87 16.81 -8.85 -3.89
CA GLY A 87 17.85 -7.92 -4.35
C GLY A 87 18.26 -6.86 -3.33
N LEU A 88 17.70 -6.86 -2.12
CA LEU A 88 18.07 -5.94 -1.06
C LEU A 88 19.53 -6.17 -0.63
N ARG A 89 20.34 -5.12 -0.73
CA ARG A 89 21.73 -5.09 -0.27
C ARG A 89 21.94 -3.85 0.57
N LEU A 90 22.40 -4.03 1.80
CA LEU A 90 22.68 -2.96 2.74
C LEU A 90 24.16 -2.95 3.06
N ASN A 91 24.73 -1.77 3.18
CA ASN A 91 26.02 -1.60 3.85
C ASN A 91 25.83 -1.47 5.37
N GLY A 92 26.95 -1.43 6.12
CA GLY A 92 26.90 -1.38 7.58
C GLY A 92 26.19 -0.14 8.14
N ASP A 93 26.39 1.02 7.50
CA ASP A 93 25.78 2.29 7.95
C ASP A 93 24.27 2.27 7.72
N GLN A 94 23.81 1.78 6.57
CA GLN A 94 22.39 1.64 6.25
C GLN A 94 21.69 0.67 7.21
N ALA A 95 22.32 -0.46 7.52
CA ALA A 95 21.78 -1.41 8.49
C ALA A 95 21.70 -0.78 9.88
N ALA A 96 22.71 -0.02 10.31
CA ALA A 96 22.69 0.68 11.59
C ALA A 96 21.61 1.77 11.65
N ASP A 97 21.37 2.52 10.57
CA ASP A 97 20.31 3.52 10.49
C ASP A 97 18.92 2.90 10.63
N ILE A 98 18.69 1.74 9.98
CA ILE A 98 17.43 1.00 10.07
C ILE A 98 17.21 0.48 11.49
N GLU A 99 18.24 -0.12 12.10
CA GLU A 99 18.21 -0.62 13.46
C GLU A 99 17.90 0.52 14.46
N ALA A 100 18.58 1.66 14.29
CA ALA A 100 18.32 2.85 15.10
C ALA A 100 16.89 3.40 14.92
N ALA A 101 16.31 3.31 13.73
CA ALA A 101 14.93 3.71 13.47
C ALA A 101 13.95 2.75 14.16
N GLY A 102 14.18 1.43 14.07
CA GLY A 102 13.42 0.42 14.80
C GLY A 102 13.47 0.64 16.32
N ALA A 103 14.66 0.85 16.87
CA ALA A 103 14.82 1.13 18.29
C ALA A 103 14.08 2.40 18.76
N LYS A 104 13.86 3.39 17.89
CA LYS A 104 13.08 4.61 18.16
C LYS A 104 11.58 4.45 17.99
N GLY A 105 11.10 3.29 17.51
CA GLY A 105 9.68 2.96 17.41
C GLY A 105 9.09 2.88 16.02
N THR A 106 9.90 3.00 14.95
CA THR A 106 9.46 2.69 13.58
C THR A 106 9.18 1.20 13.48
N ALA A 107 7.99 0.80 13.01
CA ALA A 107 7.71 -0.59 12.68
C ALA A 107 8.47 -0.95 11.38
N VAL A 108 9.35 -1.96 11.45
CA VAL A 108 10.18 -2.39 10.32
C VAL A 108 9.86 -3.82 9.97
N TYR A 109 9.56 -4.09 8.70
CA TYR A 109 9.29 -5.44 8.21
C TYR A 109 9.80 -5.66 6.79
N THR A 110 10.41 -6.85 6.54
CA THR A 110 10.87 -7.26 5.22
C THR A 110 9.91 -8.25 4.60
N LEU A 111 9.32 -7.88 3.47
CA LEU A 111 8.45 -8.72 2.64
C LEU A 111 9.29 -9.62 1.73
N ILE A 112 8.81 -10.81 1.47
CA ILE A 112 9.40 -11.81 0.57
C ILE A 112 10.87 -12.08 0.93
N PHE A 113 11.13 -13.20 1.56
CA PHE A 113 12.43 -13.61 2.09
C PHE A 113 12.97 -12.63 3.14
N PRO A 114 12.74 -12.90 4.43
CA PRO A 114 13.43 -12.19 5.48
C PRO A 114 14.94 -12.40 5.22
N SER A 115 15.57 -11.36 4.74
CA SER A 115 16.98 -11.40 4.38
C SER A 115 17.77 -11.40 5.66
N GLY A 116 17.82 -12.02 6.62
CA GLY A 116 18.66 -11.94 7.83
C GLY A 116 19.51 -10.67 8.05
N VAL A 117 19.39 -9.73 7.12
CA VAL A 117 20.10 -8.44 7.03
C VAL A 117 19.37 -7.36 7.83
N ILE A 118 18.04 -7.47 7.97
CA ILE A 118 17.23 -6.51 8.74
C ILE A 118 16.43 -7.30 9.78
N ALA A 119 16.53 -6.92 11.05
CA ALA A 119 15.64 -7.42 12.07
C ALA A 119 14.24 -6.79 11.93
N ASN A 120 13.20 -7.59 12.17
CA ASN A 120 11.85 -7.05 12.26
C ASN A 120 11.67 -6.30 13.58
N HIS A 121 11.17 -5.06 13.53
CA HIS A 121 10.90 -4.25 14.70
C HIS A 121 9.41 -3.94 14.81
N HIS A 122 8.83 -4.12 16.00
CA HIS A 122 7.44 -3.78 16.32
C HIS A 122 6.38 -4.45 15.42
N VAL A 123 6.70 -5.60 14.83
CA VAL A 123 5.80 -6.41 14.02
C VAL A 123 5.81 -7.84 14.54
N ASP A 124 4.72 -8.27 15.16
CA ASP A 124 4.58 -9.63 15.68
C ASP A 124 4.28 -10.65 14.56
N SER A 125 4.31 -11.95 14.90
CA SER A 125 4.14 -13.03 13.91
C SER A 125 2.80 -12.99 13.19
N LEU A 126 1.71 -12.65 13.87
CA LEU A 126 0.39 -12.53 13.24
C LEU A 126 0.33 -11.33 12.29
N GLN A 127 0.94 -10.22 12.68
CA GLN A 127 1.04 -9.03 11.83
C GLN A 127 1.90 -9.32 10.59
N GLN A 128 2.98 -10.09 10.71
CA GLN A 128 3.82 -10.51 9.59
C GLN A 128 3.03 -11.37 8.59
N GLU A 129 2.24 -12.32 9.08
CA GLU A 129 1.37 -13.16 8.25
C GLU A 129 0.34 -12.31 7.49
N LEU A 130 -0.38 -11.42 8.19
CA LEU A 130 -1.37 -10.54 7.56
C LEU A 130 -0.76 -9.60 6.52
N ILE A 131 0.41 -9.02 6.80
CA ILE A 131 1.12 -8.17 5.83
C ILE A 131 1.51 -9.01 4.60
N GLY A 132 2.01 -10.23 4.82
CA GLY A 132 2.35 -11.18 3.77
C GLY A 132 1.14 -11.53 2.89
N ASP A 133 -0.01 -11.78 3.50
CA ASP A 133 -1.26 -12.11 2.82
C ASP A 133 -1.81 -10.94 1.98
N TYR A 134 -1.88 -9.74 2.56
CA TYR A 134 -2.27 -8.54 1.81
C TYR A 134 -1.36 -8.30 0.61
N TYR A 135 -0.06 -8.43 0.82
CA TYR A 135 0.91 -8.17 -0.24
C TYR A 135 0.93 -9.28 -1.29
N GLY A 136 0.92 -10.54 -0.88
CA GLY A 136 1.00 -11.71 -1.75
C GLY A 136 -0.23 -11.86 -2.66
N ASN A 137 -1.41 -11.46 -2.15
CA ASN A 137 -2.65 -11.41 -2.93
C ASN A 137 -2.90 -10.00 -3.51
N GLY A 138 -1.86 -9.34 -3.98
CA GLY A 138 -1.82 -7.94 -4.36
C GLY A 138 -2.89 -7.53 -5.38
N ASN A 139 -4.04 -7.08 -4.90
CA ASN A 139 -5.03 -6.32 -5.65
C ASN A 139 -5.24 -4.96 -4.98
N LYS A 140 -6.04 -4.09 -5.58
CA LYS A 140 -6.29 -2.75 -5.05
C LYS A 140 -6.87 -2.79 -3.63
N THR A 141 -7.84 -3.67 -3.38
CA THR A 141 -8.49 -3.84 -2.07
C THR A 141 -7.49 -4.29 -1.01
N ASN A 142 -6.65 -5.29 -1.31
CA ASN A 142 -5.63 -5.75 -0.38
C ASN A 142 -4.56 -4.70 -0.10
N TYR A 143 -4.11 -3.94 -1.11
CA TYR A 143 -3.15 -2.85 -0.89
C TYR A 143 -3.75 -1.70 -0.07
N LYS A 144 -5.02 -1.35 -0.30
CA LYS A 144 -5.75 -0.39 0.54
C LYS A 144 -5.80 -0.88 1.99
N ASN A 145 -6.16 -2.15 2.20
CA ASN A 145 -6.22 -2.75 3.53
C ASN A 145 -4.84 -2.87 4.18
N LEU A 146 -3.78 -3.20 3.44
CA LEU A 146 -2.39 -3.16 3.92
C LEU A 146 -2.03 -1.78 4.49
N LEU A 147 -2.33 -0.72 3.75
CA LEU A 147 -2.04 0.64 4.19
C LEU A 147 -2.89 1.05 5.40
N GLY A 148 -4.16 0.65 5.43
CA GLY A 148 -5.02 0.81 6.60
C GLY A 148 -4.48 0.06 7.82
N PHE A 149 -3.99 -1.16 7.62
CA PHE A 149 -3.37 -2.00 8.65
C PHE A 149 -2.09 -1.36 9.21
N CYS A 150 -1.26 -0.75 8.38
CA CYS A 150 -0.11 0.02 8.84
C CYS A 150 -0.50 1.07 9.89
N ARG A 151 -1.63 1.78 9.70
CA ARG A 151 -2.12 2.77 10.65
C ARG A 151 -2.73 2.15 11.90
N THR A 152 -3.57 1.13 11.73
CA THR A 152 -4.38 0.58 12.85
C THR A 152 -3.59 -0.35 13.76
N ALA A 153 -2.70 -1.15 13.20
CA ALA A 153 -1.99 -2.20 13.92
C ALA A 153 -0.51 -1.87 14.19
N LEU A 154 0.19 -1.25 13.24
CA LEU A 154 1.62 -1.00 13.36
C LEU A 154 1.93 0.37 13.97
N ASP A 155 1.30 1.44 13.51
CA ASP A 155 1.46 2.78 14.08
C ASP A 155 0.73 2.95 15.42
N ARG A 156 -0.26 2.09 15.73
CA ARG A 156 -1.08 2.14 16.94
C ARG A 156 -1.84 3.45 17.15
N ARG A 157 -1.97 4.28 16.12
CA ARG A 157 -2.80 5.47 16.13
C ARG A 157 -4.23 5.07 15.84
N LYS A 158 -5.07 5.04 16.88
CA LYS A 158 -6.46 4.58 16.75
C LYS A 158 -7.45 5.67 16.33
N TRP A 159 -7.07 6.93 16.42
CA TRP A 159 -7.95 8.04 16.04
C TRP A 159 -8.00 8.15 14.51
N PHE A 160 -9.20 8.20 13.98
CA PHE A 160 -9.45 8.29 12.52
C PHE A 160 -8.73 7.18 11.72
N ALA A 161 -8.76 5.98 12.25
CA ALA A 161 -8.26 4.83 11.53
C ALA A 161 -9.27 4.38 10.47
N PRO A 162 -8.83 4.03 9.25
CA PRO A 162 -9.71 3.43 8.25
C PRO A 162 -10.17 2.04 8.72
N ALA A 163 -11.33 1.61 8.25
CA ALA A 163 -11.73 0.21 8.39
C ALA A 163 -10.75 -0.67 7.59
N VAL A 164 -10.40 -1.82 8.14
CA VAL A 164 -9.48 -2.78 7.52
C VAL A 164 -10.16 -4.14 7.50
N ASP A 165 -10.43 -4.63 6.30
CA ASP A 165 -10.99 -5.96 6.10
C ASP A 165 -9.88 -7.01 6.06
N ARG A 166 -10.23 -8.28 6.21
CA ARG A 166 -9.28 -9.39 6.06
C ARG A 166 -8.76 -9.48 4.62
N PRO A 167 -7.57 -10.06 4.40
CA PRO A 167 -7.04 -10.26 3.07
C PRO A 167 -8.00 -11.05 2.18
N VAL A 168 -8.21 -10.59 0.96
CA VAL A 168 -8.95 -11.31 -0.08
C VAL A 168 -7.96 -12.21 -0.82
N HIS A 169 -8.17 -13.51 -0.76
CA HIS A 169 -7.33 -14.47 -1.47
C HIS A 169 -7.73 -14.56 -2.94
N LEU A 170 -6.77 -14.36 -3.82
CA LEU A 170 -6.96 -14.48 -5.27
C LEU A 170 -6.55 -15.88 -5.73
N PRO A 171 -7.24 -16.45 -6.72
CA PRO A 171 -6.80 -17.68 -7.37
C PRO A 171 -5.46 -17.47 -8.09
N SER A 172 -4.69 -18.53 -8.28
CA SER A 172 -3.42 -18.48 -9.00
C SER A 172 -3.59 -18.37 -10.52
N ASP A 173 -4.74 -18.78 -11.01
CA ASP A 173 -5.05 -18.86 -12.43
C ASP A 173 -6.47 -18.38 -12.67
N TYR A 174 -6.65 -17.35 -13.51
CA TYR A 174 -7.95 -16.73 -13.77
C TYR A 174 -7.96 -15.95 -15.09
N TYR A 175 -9.16 -15.82 -15.66
CA TYR A 175 -9.47 -14.82 -16.67
C TYR A 175 -9.83 -13.51 -15.98
N TRP A 176 -9.56 -12.39 -16.60
CA TRP A 176 -9.89 -11.07 -16.04
C TRP A 176 -10.35 -10.10 -17.13
N HIS A 177 -11.04 -9.05 -16.76
CA HIS A 177 -11.49 -8.03 -17.70
C HIS A 177 -11.25 -6.62 -17.15
N LEU A 178 -11.71 -5.62 -17.88
CA LEU A 178 -11.68 -4.23 -17.44
C LEU A 178 -12.45 -4.08 -16.12
N GLY A 179 -11.93 -3.20 -15.24
CA GLY A 179 -12.46 -3.08 -13.88
C GLY A 179 -11.56 -3.75 -12.84
N GLU A 180 -11.61 -3.28 -11.60
CA GLU A 180 -10.61 -3.59 -10.58
C GLU A 180 -10.77 -4.98 -9.96
N GLU A 181 -11.95 -5.59 -10.06
CA GLU A 181 -12.28 -6.85 -9.39
C GLU A 181 -12.96 -7.88 -10.32
N ASN A 182 -12.94 -7.67 -11.63
CA ASN A 182 -13.55 -8.59 -12.60
C ASN A 182 -12.58 -9.72 -12.93
N PHE A 183 -12.66 -10.82 -12.20
CA PHE A 183 -11.92 -12.05 -12.49
C PHE A 183 -12.81 -13.29 -12.44
N PHE A 184 -12.44 -14.31 -13.19
CA PHE A 184 -13.24 -15.52 -13.41
C PHE A 184 -12.32 -16.74 -13.38
N THR A 185 -12.69 -17.76 -12.63
CA THR A 185 -11.88 -18.98 -12.47
C THR A 185 -12.06 -19.97 -13.61
N ASP A 186 -13.07 -19.77 -14.46
CA ASP A 186 -13.37 -20.62 -15.60
C ASP A 186 -13.76 -19.80 -16.84
N LEU A 187 -13.57 -20.40 -18.02
CA LEU A 187 -13.83 -19.77 -19.31
C LEU A 187 -15.31 -19.47 -19.55
N ASN A 188 -16.22 -20.33 -19.06
CA ASN A 188 -17.65 -20.16 -19.30
C ASN A 188 -18.19 -18.95 -18.53
N GLY A 189 -17.78 -18.78 -17.27
CA GLY A 189 -18.09 -17.60 -16.48
C GLY A 189 -17.58 -16.32 -17.15
N TYR A 190 -16.34 -16.34 -17.65
CA TYR A 190 -15.78 -15.22 -18.40
C TYR A 190 -16.56 -14.91 -19.70
N LYS A 191 -16.87 -15.94 -20.51
CA LYS A 191 -17.65 -15.77 -21.74
C LYS A 191 -19.07 -15.26 -21.47
N SER A 192 -19.70 -15.71 -20.39
CA SER A 192 -21.02 -15.23 -19.97
C SER A 192 -20.99 -13.75 -19.63
N TYR A 193 -20.02 -13.34 -18.83
CA TYR A 193 -19.78 -11.93 -18.53
C TYR A 193 -19.58 -11.09 -19.81
N CYS A 194 -18.73 -11.55 -20.73
CA CYS A 194 -18.48 -10.85 -21.98
C CYS A 194 -19.72 -10.73 -22.88
N ARG A 195 -20.60 -11.75 -22.90
CA ARG A 195 -21.86 -11.69 -23.65
C ARG A 195 -22.82 -10.69 -23.01
N GLU A 196 -22.98 -10.73 -21.72
CA GLU A 196 -23.86 -9.85 -20.96
C GLU A 196 -23.50 -8.36 -21.14
N HIS A 197 -22.19 -8.08 -21.21
CA HIS A 197 -21.67 -6.71 -21.34
C HIS A 197 -21.34 -6.29 -22.78
N GLY A 198 -21.67 -7.12 -23.77
CA GLY A 198 -21.48 -6.80 -25.20
C GLY A 198 -20.03 -6.85 -25.70
N PHE A 199 -19.12 -7.48 -24.94
CA PHE A 199 -17.72 -7.65 -25.33
C PHE A 199 -17.49 -8.89 -26.19
N TYR A 200 -18.42 -9.86 -26.17
CA TYR A 200 -18.35 -11.07 -27.00
C TYR A 200 -19.07 -10.89 -28.32
N LYS A 201 -18.45 -11.29 -29.42
CA LYS A 201 -19.00 -11.28 -30.77
C LYS A 201 -18.89 -12.67 -31.38
N GLU A 202 -20.01 -13.25 -31.75
CA GLU A 202 -20.02 -14.58 -32.37
C GLU A 202 -19.29 -14.57 -33.72
N GLY A 203 -18.47 -15.60 -33.96
CA GLY A 203 -17.65 -15.70 -35.17
C GLY A 203 -16.47 -14.76 -35.27
N ALA A 204 -16.25 -13.87 -34.32
CA ALA A 204 -15.12 -12.98 -34.33
C ALA A 204 -13.80 -13.69 -33.97
N PRO A 205 -12.66 -13.23 -34.49
CA PRO A 205 -11.35 -13.74 -34.11
C PRO A 205 -11.12 -13.63 -32.60
N SER A 206 -10.48 -14.63 -32.01
CA SER A 206 -10.15 -14.69 -30.59
C SER A 206 -8.68 -14.42 -30.34
N VAL A 207 -8.36 -13.63 -29.32
CA VAL A 207 -7.00 -13.28 -28.91
C VAL A 207 -6.82 -13.53 -27.42
N ALA A 208 -5.88 -14.40 -27.05
CA ALA A 208 -5.46 -14.57 -25.66
C ALA A 208 -4.37 -13.54 -25.31
N LEU A 209 -4.57 -12.78 -24.24
CA LEU A 209 -3.56 -11.89 -23.67
C LEU A 209 -2.99 -12.51 -22.40
N VAL A 210 -1.81 -13.11 -22.50
CA VAL A 210 -1.12 -13.67 -21.35
C VAL A 210 -0.25 -12.57 -20.72
N SER A 211 -0.65 -12.11 -19.56
CA SER A 211 0.07 -11.08 -18.85
C SER A 211 1.19 -11.66 -17.98
N GLY A 212 2.40 -11.09 -18.10
CA GLY A 212 3.50 -11.31 -17.14
C GLY A 212 3.43 -10.43 -15.91
N MET A 213 2.35 -9.67 -15.72
CA MET A 213 2.14 -8.83 -14.54
C MET A 213 1.96 -9.68 -13.29
N THR A 214 2.47 -9.22 -12.17
CA THR A 214 2.35 -9.92 -10.88
C THR A 214 0.89 -10.06 -10.46
N SER A 215 0.08 -9.03 -10.65
CA SER A 215 -1.37 -9.09 -10.49
C SER A 215 -2.04 -8.05 -11.39
N PRO A 216 -2.84 -8.47 -12.37
CA PRO A 216 -3.65 -7.55 -13.18
C PRO A 216 -4.66 -6.74 -12.35
N LEU A 217 -5.03 -7.24 -11.18
CA LEU A 217 -6.01 -6.59 -10.30
C LEU A 217 -5.40 -5.54 -9.37
N SER A 218 -4.10 -5.26 -9.50
CA SER A 218 -3.38 -4.28 -8.66
C SER A 218 -3.68 -2.81 -9.00
N GLY A 219 -4.45 -2.54 -10.05
CA GLY A 219 -4.78 -1.18 -10.50
C GLY A 219 -3.74 -0.53 -11.42
N ASN A 220 -2.51 -1.04 -11.50
CA ASN A 220 -1.45 -0.50 -12.38
C ASN A 220 -1.43 -1.24 -13.74
N ARG A 221 -2.49 -1.07 -14.52
CA ARG A 221 -2.71 -1.84 -15.76
C ARG A 221 -3.22 -1.01 -16.94
N ALA A 222 -3.13 0.29 -16.89
CA ALA A 222 -3.68 1.19 -17.89
C ALA A 222 -3.26 0.86 -19.33
N ASN A 223 -2.02 0.39 -19.53
CA ASN A 223 -1.51 -0.02 -20.84
C ASN A 223 -2.24 -1.27 -21.36
N VAL A 224 -2.44 -2.26 -20.49
CA VAL A 224 -3.13 -3.52 -20.87
C VAL A 224 -4.62 -3.27 -21.06
N ASP A 225 -5.25 -2.47 -20.22
CA ASP A 225 -6.64 -2.03 -20.41
C ASP A 225 -6.84 -1.30 -21.74
N THR A 226 -5.88 -0.48 -22.13
CA THR A 226 -5.91 0.19 -23.42
C THR A 226 -5.80 -0.80 -24.58
N LEU A 227 -4.95 -1.82 -24.45
CA LEU A 227 -4.81 -2.87 -25.45
C LEU A 227 -6.10 -3.69 -25.58
N ILE A 228 -6.70 -4.13 -24.48
CA ILE A 228 -7.98 -4.85 -24.47
C ILE A 228 -9.04 -4.05 -25.22
N ARG A 229 -9.25 -2.77 -24.84
CA ARG A 229 -10.24 -1.89 -25.51
C ARG A 229 -9.98 -1.72 -27.01
N ARG A 230 -8.72 -1.65 -27.44
CA ARG A 230 -8.37 -1.53 -28.87
C ARG A 230 -8.69 -2.80 -29.64
N LEU A 231 -8.36 -3.96 -29.09
CA LEU A 231 -8.65 -5.26 -29.73
C LEU A 231 -10.16 -5.49 -29.83
N GLU A 232 -10.92 -5.20 -28.77
CA GLU A 232 -12.39 -5.29 -28.79
C GLU A 232 -13.03 -4.35 -29.82
N ARG A 233 -12.54 -3.10 -29.90
CA ARG A 233 -12.98 -2.15 -30.93
C ARG A 233 -12.65 -2.63 -32.36
N ALA A 234 -11.53 -3.34 -32.52
CA ALA A 234 -11.15 -3.98 -33.78
C ALA A 234 -12.00 -5.22 -34.10
N GLY A 235 -12.96 -5.56 -33.25
CA GLY A 235 -13.89 -6.66 -33.49
C GLY A 235 -13.39 -8.03 -33.03
N MET A 236 -12.42 -8.09 -32.13
CA MET A 236 -11.87 -9.34 -31.61
C MET A 236 -12.50 -9.70 -30.27
N ASN A 237 -12.63 -11.02 -30.00
CA ASN A 237 -12.90 -11.53 -28.68
C ASN A 237 -11.57 -11.63 -27.90
N VAL A 238 -11.45 -10.91 -26.80
CA VAL A 238 -10.20 -10.84 -26.03
C VAL A 238 -10.31 -11.68 -24.78
N TYR A 239 -9.31 -12.52 -24.51
CA TYR A 239 -9.22 -13.38 -23.34
C TYR A 239 -7.96 -13.03 -22.53
N PRO A 240 -8.04 -12.07 -21.61
CA PRO A 240 -6.91 -11.77 -20.73
C PRO A 240 -6.76 -12.87 -19.69
N ILE A 241 -5.56 -13.45 -19.63
CA ILE A 241 -5.25 -14.61 -18.79
C ILE A 241 -4.13 -14.22 -17.82
N HIS A 242 -4.38 -14.45 -16.52
CA HIS A 242 -3.34 -14.53 -15.51
C HIS A 242 -3.20 -15.99 -15.10
N ALA A 243 -2.02 -16.57 -15.31
CA ALA A 243 -1.82 -18.00 -15.04
C ALA A 243 -0.42 -18.26 -14.51
N ALA A 244 -0.35 -18.73 -13.27
CA ALA A 244 0.88 -19.18 -12.64
C ALA A 244 1.17 -20.66 -12.94
N ARG A 245 0.14 -21.50 -12.99
CA ARG A 245 0.27 -22.97 -13.12
C ARG A 245 -0.41 -23.54 -14.36
N LYS A 246 -1.59 -23.05 -14.72
CA LYS A 246 -2.45 -23.62 -15.77
C LYS A 246 -2.37 -22.92 -17.14
N ARG A 247 -1.30 -22.19 -17.40
CA ARG A 247 -1.19 -21.37 -18.63
C ARG A 247 -1.49 -22.13 -19.91
N LEU A 248 -0.89 -23.32 -20.08
CA LEU A 248 -1.09 -24.12 -21.30
C LEU A 248 -2.49 -24.71 -21.39
N GLU A 249 -3.13 -25.02 -20.27
CA GLU A 249 -4.50 -25.52 -20.22
C GLU A 249 -5.46 -24.42 -20.66
N MET A 250 -5.36 -23.25 -20.02
CA MET A 250 -6.22 -22.09 -20.33
C MET A 250 -6.05 -21.54 -21.75
N LEU A 251 -4.90 -21.79 -22.40
CA LEU A 251 -4.68 -21.42 -23.80
C LEU A 251 -5.27 -22.44 -24.80
N LYS A 252 -5.64 -23.63 -24.35
CA LYS A 252 -6.26 -24.66 -25.20
C LYS A 252 -7.79 -24.64 -25.15
N GLU A 253 -8.37 -23.98 -24.16
CA GLU A 253 -9.82 -23.77 -24.02
C GLU A 253 -10.34 -22.71 -25.02
#